data_abdc13d387ce90bceb2b0a5d7fae294f
#
_entry.id   abdc13d387ce90bceb2b0a5d7fae294f
#
_cell.length_a   1.000
_cell.length_b   1.000
_cell.length_c   1.000
_cell.angle_alpha   90.00
_cell.angle_beta   90.00
_cell.angle_gamma   90.00
#
_symmetry.space_group_name_H-M   'P 1'
#
loop_
_entity.id
_entity.type
_entity.pdbx_description
1 polymer ?
#
loop_
_entity_poly.entity_id
_entity_poly.type
_entity_poly.pdbx_seq_one_letter_code
_entity_poly.pdbx_strand_id
1 'polypeptide(L)'
;MKKPVKKNLKKTPRAKKIPHFGVFTYGEIDPAKGKLLLLMLAIIFTGTLAVVSSIALLKDKEVAQIAAPFIRPQTPMEIRINALVAGYPIAEMTPYIFSKDPKVAAFMIAIAKKESAWGRRSPVLAGRDCYNYWGFRLKTDSMGSGGHTCFDTPQEAVDVVASRIDELVNDEKIDSPKEMIVWKCGYSCQDLDKTASEKKWISDVDIYYSKLKGYL
;
A
#
# COMPACT_ATOMS: atom_id res chain seq x y z
N MET A 1 63.78 18.87 -22.50
CA MET A 1 63.48 18.41 -23.88
C MET A 1 62.16 17.69 -23.90
N LYS A 2 61.07 18.34 -24.40
CA LYS A 2 59.74 17.75 -24.52
C LYS A 2 59.51 17.25 -25.93
N LYS A 3 59.15 15.97 -26.06
CA LYS A 3 58.85 15.34 -27.38
C LYS A 3 57.42 15.74 -27.84
N PRO A 4 57.22 15.98 -29.15
CA PRO A 4 55.92 16.37 -29.67
C PRO A 4 54.94 15.17 -29.81
N VAL A 5 53.68 15.41 -29.45
CA VAL A 5 52.57 14.47 -29.59
C VAL A 5 52.04 14.50 -31.01
N LYS A 6 52.04 13.35 -31.71
CA LYS A 6 51.46 13.20 -33.05
C LYS A 6 49.92 13.13 -32.93
N LYS A 7 49.21 14.06 -33.57
CA LYS A 7 47.76 14.04 -33.74
C LYS A 7 47.38 13.05 -34.85
N ASN A 8 46.64 12.00 -34.52
CA ASN A 8 46.01 11.10 -35.47
C ASN A 8 44.72 11.75 -36.04
N LEU A 9 44.75 12.09 -37.34
CA LEU A 9 43.54 12.49 -38.07
C LEU A 9 42.65 11.27 -38.30
N LYS A 10 41.45 11.30 -37.75
CA LYS A 10 40.40 10.33 -38.09
C LYS A 10 39.83 10.61 -39.47
N LYS A 11 39.87 9.59 -40.35
CA LYS A 11 39.25 9.62 -41.67
C LYS A 11 37.73 9.70 -41.55
N THR A 12 37.14 10.66 -42.25
CA THR A 12 35.67 10.82 -42.42
C THR A 12 35.05 9.64 -43.14
N PRO A 13 33.91 9.10 -42.72
CA PRO A 13 33.24 8.01 -43.45
C PRO A 13 32.57 8.54 -44.71
N ARG A 14 32.77 7.77 -45.81
CA ARG A 14 32.26 7.99 -47.16
C ARG A 14 30.72 7.96 -47.15
N ALA A 15 30.07 8.99 -47.68
CA ALA A 15 28.62 9.10 -47.81
C ALA A 15 28.06 7.94 -48.68
N LYS A 16 27.11 7.20 -48.12
CA LYS A 16 26.35 6.17 -48.85
C LYS A 16 25.38 6.87 -49.82
N LYS A 17 25.45 6.48 -51.11
CA LYS A 17 24.48 6.91 -52.14
C LYS A 17 23.07 6.46 -51.75
N ILE A 18 22.14 7.42 -51.67
CA ILE A 18 20.71 7.20 -51.46
C ILE A 18 20.13 6.62 -52.78
N PRO A 19 19.39 5.51 -52.75
CA PRO A 19 18.73 5.00 -53.95
C PRO A 19 17.62 5.98 -54.38
N HIS A 20 17.59 6.32 -55.68
CA HIS A 20 16.51 7.08 -56.29
C HIS A 20 15.21 6.29 -56.18
N PHE A 21 14.25 6.77 -55.42
CA PHE A 21 12.87 6.29 -55.46
C PHE A 21 12.26 6.71 -56.82
N GLY A 22 11.85 5.72 -57.60
CA GLY A 22 11.14 5.96 -58.82
C GLY A 22 9.84 6.75 -58.57
N VAL A 23 9.62 7.74 -59.42
CA VAL A 23 8.37 8.49 -59.45
C VAL A 23 7.26 7.53 -59.89
N PHE A 24 6.36 7.15 -58.97
CA PHE A 24 5.14 6.43 -59.32
C PHE A 24 4.24 7.40 -60.11
N THR A 25 4.09 7.20 -61.42
CA THR A 25 3.06 7.86 -62.23
C THR A 25 1.69 7.28 -61.82
N TYR A 26 0.88 8.09 -61.19
CA TYR A 26 -0.53 7.76 -60.94
C TYR A 26 -1.24 7.64 -62.30
N GLY A 27 -1.63 6.42 -62.69
CA GLY A 27 -2.56 6.24 -63.82
C GLY A 27 -3.89 6.95 -63.50
N GLU A 28 -4.51 7.60 -64.50
CA GLU A 28 -5.82 8.27 -64.36
C GLU A 28 -6.86 7.24 -63.84
N ILE A 29 -7.32 7.46 -62.64
CA ILE A 29 -8.38 6.65 -62.04
C ILE A 29 -9.71 7.12 -62.65
N ASP A 30 -10.40 6.25 -63.35
CA ASP A 30 -11.76 6.46 -63.84
C ASP A 30 -12.62 7.08 -62.68
N PRO A 31 -13.22 8.27 -62.86
CA PRO A 31 -13.92 9.00 -61.83
C PRO A 31 -15.09 8.20 -61.21
N ALA A 32 -15.66 7.27 -61.95
CA ALA A 32 -16.72 6.36 -61.44
C ALA A 32 -16.16 5.35 -60.43
N LYS A 33 -14.97 4.77 -60.72
CA LYS A 33 -14.27 3.81 -59.85
C LYS A 33 -13.71 4.52 -58.61
N GLY A 34 -13.25 5.79 -58.75
CA GLY A 34 -12.82 6.62 -57.63
C GLY A 34 -13.93 6.90 -56.60
N LYS A 35 -15.11 7.25 -57.11
CA LYS A 35 -16.28 7.46 -56.23
C LYS A 35 -16.72 6.18 -55.48
N LEU A 36 -16.72 5.03 -56.18
CA LEU A 36 -17.05 3.76 -55.55
C LEU A 36 -16.05 3.36 -54.46
N LEU A 37 -14.74 3.57 -54.72
CA LEU A 37 -13.68 3.30 -53.73
C LEU A 37 -13.82 4.16 -52.50
N LEU A 38 -14.10 5.47 -52.64
CA LEU A 38 -14.33 6.40 -51.54
C LEU A 38 -15.53 6.00 -50.70
N LEU A 39 -16.62 5.54 -51.36
CA LEU A 39 -17.83 5.10 -50.68
C LEU A 39 -17.57 3.82 -49.83
N MET A 40 -16.82 2.87 -50.36
CA MET A 40 -16.42 1.66 -49.65
C MET A 40 -15.52 1.99 -48.46
N LEU A 41 -14.55 2.89 -48.61
CA LEU A 41 -13.69 3.34 -47.51
C LEU A 41 -14.48 4.04 -46.42
N ALA A 42 -15.47 4.87 -46.77
CA ALA A 42 -16.33 5.54 -45.80
C ALA A 42 -17.19 4.53 -44.98
N ILE A 43 -17.72 3.48 -45.63
CA ILE A 43 -18.50 2.42 -44.94
C ILE A 43 -17.59 1.63 -43.98
N ILE A 44 -16.38 1.27 -44.45
CA ILE A 44 -15.42 0.55 -43.58
C ILE A 44 -15.05 1.43 -42.36
N PHE A 45 -14.76 2.70 -42.58
CA PHE A 45 -14.37 3.62 -41.53
C PHE A 45 -15.47 3.84 -40.49
N THR A 46 -16.73 4.04 -40.97
CA THR A 46 -17.89 4.20 -40.03
C THR A 46 -18.18 2.90 -39.28
N GLY A 47 -18.06 1.75 -39.93
CA GLY A 47 -18.23 0.44 -39.29
C GLY A 47 -17.21 0.16 -38.21
N THR A 48 -15.91 0.46 -38.50
CA THR A 48 -14.84 0.28 -37.49
C THR A 48 -14.99 1.22 -36.31
N LEU A 49 -15.39 2.49 -36.55
CA LEU A 49 -15.64 3.45 -35.47
C LEU A 49 -16.78 2.98 -34.53
N ALA A 50 -17.87 2.46 -35.09
CA ALA A 50 -18.99 1.95 -34.32
C ALA A 50 -18.59 0.74 -33.44
N VAL A 51 -17.78 -0.19 -33.98
CA VAL A 51 -17.27 -1.36 -33.23
C VAL A 51 -16.36 -0.95 -32.09
N VAL A 52 -15.41 -0.02 -32.36
CA VAL A 52 -14.48 0.47 -31.31
C VAL A 52 -15.24 1.19 -30.20
N SER A 53 -16.23 2.02 -30.54
CA SER A 53 -17.07 2.70 -29.57
C SER A 53 -17.87 1.70 -28.69
N SER A 54 -18.40 0.65 -29.30
CA SER A 54 -19.13 -0.40 -28.57
C SER A 54 -18.23 -1.17 -27.62
N ILE A 55 -17.00 -1.50 -28.01
CA ILE A 55 -16.02 -2.18 -27.14
C ILE A 55 -15.57 -1.28 -26.00
N ALA A 56 -15.40 0.03 -26.22
CA ALA A 56 -15.08 0.99 -25.16
C ALA A 56 -16.17 1.06 -24.10
N LEU A 57 -17.44 1.16 -24.54
CA LEU A 57 -18.60 1.19 -23.62
C LEU A 57 -18.78 -0.11 -22.84
N LEU A 58 -18.42 -1.27 -23.42
CA LEU A 58 -18.46 -2.55 -22.70
C LEU A 58 -17.34 -2.64 -21.67
N LYS A 59 -16.13 -2.19 -21.99
CA LYS A 59 -15.02 -2.12 -21.03
C LYS A 59 -15.31 -1.23 -19.83
N ASP A 60 -15.91 -0.05 -20.07
CA ASP A 60 -16.26 0.86 -18.98
C ASP A 60 -17.30 0.26 -18.02
N LYS A 61 -18.24 -0.53 -18.55
CA LYS A 61 -19.23 -1.26 -17.72
C LYS A 61 -18.58 -2.39 -16.92
N GLU A 62 -17.67 -3.14 -17.52
CA GLU A 62 -16.98 -4.24 -16.84
C GLU A 62 -16.04 -3.72 -15.73
N VAL A 63 -15.31 -2.63 -16.00
CA VAL A 63 -14.44 -1.98 -14.99
C VAL A 63 -15.28 -1.36 -13.86
N ALA A 64 -16.42 -0.75 -14.15
CA ALA A 64 -17.32 -0.21 -13.13
C ALA A 64 -17.94 -1.32 -12.25
N GLN A 65 -18.17 -2.51 -12.78
CA GLN A 65 -18.71 -3.64 -12.02
C GLN A 65 -17.66 -4.31 -11.13
N ILE A 66 -16.37 -4.28 -11.52
CA ILE A 66 -15.24 -4.78 -10.70
C ILE A 66 -14.87 -3.76 -9.61
N ALA A 67 -15.13 -2.47 -9.83
CA ALA A 67 -14.77 -1.38 -8.92
C ALA A 67 -15.81 -1.09 -7.82
N ALA A 68 -16.97 -1.74 -7.81
CA ALA A 68 -17.85 -1.65 -6.65
C ALA A 68 -17.21 -2.42 -5.49
N PRO A 69 -16.72 -1.75 -4.42
CA PRO A 69 -16.18 -2.48 -3.29
C PRO A 69 -17.29 -3.37 -2.75
N PHE A 70 -17.03 -4.67 -2.62
CA PHE A 70 -17.93 -5.60 -1.95
C PHE A 70 -18.02 -5.16 -0.49
N ILE A 71 -18.97 -4.29 -0.19
CA ILE A 71 -19.22 -3.79 1.17
C ILE A 71 -19.90 -4.93 1.92
N ARG A 72 -19.08 -5.79 2.54
CA ARG A 72 -19.61 -6.75 3.50
C ARG A 72 -20.15 -6.00 4.73
N PRO A 73 -21.22 -6.48 5.35
CA PRO A 73 -21.67 -5.94 6.62
C PRO A 73 -20.53 -5.96 7.64
N GLN A 74 -20.36 -4.87 8.39
CA GLN A 74 -19.38 -4.81 9.47
C GLN A 74 -19.80 -5.73 10.61
N THR A 75 -18.85 -6.43 11.19
CA THR A 75 -19.07 -7.21 12.40
C THR A 75 -19.32 -6.30 13.62
N PRO A 76 -19.95 -6.78 14.68
CA PRO A 76 -20.13 -6.00 15.91
C PRO A 76 -18.81 -5.48 16.49
N MET A 77 -17.72 -6.26 16.36
CA MET A 77 -16.37 -5.85 16.77
C MET A 77 -15.85 -4.68 15.95
N GLU A 78 -15.97 -4.74 14.63
CA GLU A 78 -15.55 -3.67 13.72
C GLU A 78 -16.29 -2.36 13.99
N ILE A 79 -17.61 -2.44 14.20
CA ILE A 79 -18.42 -1.28 14.61
C ILE A 79 -17.89 -0.70 15.94
N ARG A 80 -17.57 -1.57 16.89
CA ARG A 80 -17.03 -1.15 18.18
C ARG A 80 -15.65 -0.51 18.07
N ILE A 81 -14.76 -1.08 17.26
CA ILE A 81 -13.43 -0.50 16.99
C ILE A 81 -13.59 0.87 16.34
N ASN A 82 -14.38 0.99 15.27
CA ASN A 82 -14.60 2.26 14.57
C ASN A 82 -15.12 3.35 15.53
N ALA A 83 -16.04 3.02 16.44
CA ALA A 83 -16.51 3.95 17.44
C ALA A 83 -15.42 4.38 18.44
N LEU A 84 -14.48 3.49 18.80
CA LEU A 84 -13.37 3.81 19.70
C LEU A 84 -12.33 4.71 19.08
N VAL A 85 -12.02 4.52 17.79
CA VAL A 85 -10.91 5.19 17.10
C VAL A 85 -11.34 6.36 16.23
N ALA A 86 -12.63 6.71 16.22
CA ALA A 86 -13.15 7.84 15.45
C ALA A 86 -12.41 9.14 15.75
N GLY A 87 -11.92 9.82 14.71
CA GLY A 87 -11.16 11.06 14.84
C GLY A 87 -9.70 10.90 15.32
N TYR A 88 -9.18 9.68 15.32
CA TYR A 88 -7.75 9.40 15.56
C TYR A 88 -7.08 8.91 14.30
N PRO A 89 -5.74 9.16 14.11
CA PRO A 89 -5.03 8.73 12.91
C PRO A 89 -5.14 7.23 12.60
N ILE A 90 -5.19 6.36 13.62
CA ILE A 90 -5.34 4.91 13.44
C ILE A 90 -6.64 4.51 12.73
N ALA A 91 -7.64 5.38 12.64
CA ALA A 91 -8.88 5.09 11.92
C ALA A 91 -8.63 4.73 10.44
N GLU A 92 -7.60 5.32 9.82
CA GLU A 92 -7.18 5.00 8.44
C GLU A 92 -6.62 3.58 8.30
N MET A 93 -6.18 2.98 9.41
CA MET A 93 -5.61 1.62 9.42
C MET A 93 -6.66 0.54 9.67
N THR A 94 -7.89 0.91 10.08
CA THR A 94 -8.92 -0.08 10.46
C THR A 94 -9.25 -1.07 9.36
N PRO A 95 -9.28 -0.74 8.04
CA PRO A 95 -9.53 -1.73 6.99
C PRO A 95 -8.50 -2.87 6.97
N TYR A 96 -7.24 -2.57 7.25
CA TYR A 96 -6.16 -3.56 7.31
C TYR A 96 -6.20 -4.35 8.63
N ILE A 97 -6.55 -3.70 9.75
CA ILE A 97 -6.71 -4.35 11.06
C ILE A 97 -7.87 -5.35 11.04
N PHE A 98 -8.99 -5.04 10.35
CA PHE A 98 -10.15 -5.91 10.24
C PHE A 98 -9.90 -7.19 9.42
N SER A 99 -8.82 -7.26 8.67
CA SER A 99 -8.40 -8.48 7.97
C SER A 99 -7.63 -9.47 8.87
N LYS A 100 -7.31 -9.08 10.12
CA LYS A 100 -6.53 -9.89 11.06
C LYS A 100 -7.45 -10.71 11.97
N ASP A 101 -6.86 -11.70 12.63
CA ASP A 101 -7.57 -12.44 13.69
C ASP A 101 -8.19 -11.47 14.72
N PRO A 102 -9.43 -11.70 15.19
CA PRO A 102 -10.11 -10.80 16.12
C PRO A 102 -9.32 -10.50 17.39
N LYS A 103 -8.61 -11.48 17.95
CA LYS A 103 -7.80 -11.28 19.17
C LYS A 103 -6.56 -10.41 18.88
N VAL A 104 -5.91 -10.64 17.72
CA VAL A 104 -4.81 -9.80 17.23
C VAL A 104 -5.28 -8.36 17.04
N ALA A 105 -6.42 -8.17 16.38
CA ALA A 105 -7.02 -6.85 16.18
C ALA A 105 -7.32 -6.14 17.50
N ALA A 106 -7.86 -6.87 18.49
CA ALA A 106 -8.13 -6.31 19.82
C ALA A 106 -6.86 -5.83 20.53
N PHE A 107 -5.78 -6.62 20.49
CA PHE A 107 -4.48 -6.21 21.03
C PHE A 107 -3.89 -5.03 20.27
N MET A 108 -3.97 -5.02 18.93
CA MET A 108 -3.52 -3.89 18.13
C MET A 108 -4.18 -2.57 18.57
N ILE A 109 -5.50 -2.55 18.71
CA ILE A 109 -6.23 -1.35 19.14
C ILE A 109 -5.86 -0.92 20.56
N ALA A 110 -5.73 -1.87 21.48
CA ALA A 110 -5.41 -1.60 22.89
C ALA A 110 -3.97 -1.09 23.06
N ILE A 111 -2.99 -1.73 22.41
CA ILE A 111 -1.58 -1.33 22.47
C ILE A 111 -1.38 0.03 21.82
N ALA A 112 -1.95 0.27 20.63
CA ALA A 112 -1.83 1.56 19.94
C ALA A 112 -2.38 2.73 20.79
N LYS A 113 -3.44 2.49 21.57
CA LYS A 113 -3.92 3.50 22.53
C LYS A 113 -2.86 3.85 23.55
N LYS A 114 -2.23 2.84 24.13
CA LYS A 114 -1.21 3.01 25.17
C LYS A 114 0.03 3.68 24.63
N GLU A 115 0.56 3.21 23.51
CA GLU A 115 1.86 3.64 22.98
C GLU A 115 1.80 5.03 22.33
N SER A 116 0.80 5.29 21.50
CA SER A 116 0.74 6.51 20.69
C SER A 116 -0.52 7.36 20.88
N ALA A 117 -1.44 6.98 21.77
CA ALA A 117 -2.79 7.57 21.82
C ALA A 117 -3.50 7.45 20.44
N TRP A 118 -3.43 6.27 19.82
CA TRP A 118 -3.98 5.95 18.51
C TRP A 118 -3.40 6.82 17.38
N GLY A 119 -2.09 7.03 17.39
CA GLY A 119 -1.36 7.75 16.37
C GLY A 119 -1.16 9.25 16.61
N ARG A 120 -1.74 9.84 17.68
CA ARG A 120 -1.50 11.25 18.01
C ARG A 120 -0.05 11.55 18.42
N ARG A 121 0.70 10.54 18.81
CA ARG A 121 2.12 10.62 19.21
C ARG A 121 2.93 9.61 18.41
N SER A 122 2.84 9.68 17.11
CA SER A 122 3.55 8.80 16.19
C SER A 122 5.02 9.22 16.03
N PRO A 123 5.96 8.29 15.84
CA PRO A 123 7.30 8.62 15.40
C PRO A 123 7.26 9.27 14.02
N VAL A 124 8.26 10.14 13.75
CA VAL A 124 8.40 10.82 12.47
C VAL A 124 9.79 10.60 11.88
N LEU A 125 9.88 10.57 10.54
CA LEU A 125 11.12 10.56 9.78
C LEU A 125 11.04 11.65 8.70
N ALA A 126 11.96 12.62 8.74
CA ALA A 126 11.97 13.76 7.82
C ALA A 126 10.61 14.50 7.73
N GLY A 127 9.89 14.62 8.85
CA GLY A 127 8.58 15.27 8.93
C GLY A 127 7.39 14.42 8.50
N ARG A 128 7.62 13.20 8.01
CA ARG A 128 6.58 12.22 7.63
C ARG A 128 6.21 11.36 8.84
N ASP A 129 4.92 11.04 8.99
CA ASP A 129 4.42 10.02 9.92
C ASP A 129 5.01 8.65 9.54
N CYS A 130 5.54 7.94 10.54
CA CYS A 130 6.07 6.59 10.36
C CYS A 130 5.02 5.49 10.46
N TYR A 131 3.75 5.81 10.65
CA TYR A 131 2.64 4.86 10.84
C TYR A 131 2.84 3.84 11.96
N ASN A 132 3.86 4.04 12.81
CA ASN A 132 4.19 3.14 13.91
C ASN A 132 3.46 3.58 15.19
N TYR A 133 2.22 3.18 15.32
CA TYR A 133 1.38 3.56 16.46
C TYR A 133 1.52 2.62 17.67
N TRP A 134 2.35 1.57 17.56
CA TRP A 134 2.52 0.51 18.56
C TRP A 134 3.87 0.54 19.29
N GLY A 135 4.70 1.53 19.00
CA GLY A 135 6.04 1.62 19.58
C GLY A 135 7.00 0.51 19.10
N PHE A 136 6.71 -0.11 17.97
CA PHE A 136 7.46 -1.25 17.43
C PHE A 136 8.90 -0.88 17.08
N ARG A 137 9.86 -1.78 17.36
CA ARG A 137 11.30 -1.53 17.21
C ARG A 137 12.01 -2.68 16.49
N LEU A 138 11.72 -2.86 15.23
CA LEU A 138 12.54 -3.69 14.36
C LEU A 138 13.62 -2.81 13.73
N LYS A 139 14.90 -3.20 13.86
CA LYS A 139 16.00 -2.46 13.25
C LYS A 139 15.95 -2.61 11.73
N THR A 140 15.74 -1.52 11.04
CA THR A 140 15.70 -1.40 9.57
C THR A 140 16.54 -0.21 9.14
N ASP A 141 16.69 0.00 7.84
CA ASP A 141 17.37 1.19 7.29
C ASP A 141 16.53 2.46 7.51
N SER A 142 15.22 2.34 7.71
CA SER A 142 14.29 3.44 7.95
C SER A 142 13.88 3.48 9.42
N MET A 143 14.60 4.28 10.22
CA MET A 143 14.30 4.47 11.63
C MET A 143 13.78 5.89 11.88
N GLY A 144 12.59 5.99 12.46
CA GLY A 144 11.98 7.24 12.87
C GLY A 144 12.49 7.75 14.22
N SER A 145 11.90 8.84 14.68
CA SER A 145 12.24 9.48 15.96
C SER A 145 12.13 8.47 17.11
N GLY A 146 13.04 8.60 18.09
CA GLY A 146 13.10 7.70 19.25
C GLY A 146 13.55 6.27 18.94
N GLY A 147 14.10 5.98 17.75
CA GLY A 147 14.55 4.66 17.34
C GLY A 147 13.43 3.66 17.13
N HIS A 148 12.29 4.12 16.65
CA HIS A 148 11.17 3.28 16.24
C HIS A 148 11.25 2.97 14.76
N THR A 149 10.82 1.78 14.35
CA THR A 149 10.67 1.41 12.93
C THR A 149 9.78 2.42 12.22
N CYS A 150 10.19 2.88 11.03
CA CYS A 150 9.40 3.77 10.20
C CYS A 150 8.88 3.00 8.99
N PHE A 151 7.57 2.86 8.90
CA PHE A 151 6.89 2.20 7.79
C PHE A 151 6.54 3.21 6.69
N ASP A 152 6.42 2.74 5.46
CA ASP A 152 6.10 3.60 4.32
C ASP A 152 4.60 3.75 4.10
N THR A 153 3.81 2.76 4.53
CA THR A 153 2.35 2.76 4.39
C THR A 153 1.63 2.27 5.64
N PRO A 154 0.36 2.68 5.85
CA PRO A 154 -0.51 2.14 6.90
C PRO A 154 -0.66 0.61 6.83
N GLN A 155 -0.75 0.05 5.62
CA GLN A 155 -0.89 -1.39 5.42
C GLN A 155 0.35 -2.15 5.88
N GLU A 156 1.54 -1.71 5.46
CA GLU A 156 2.80 -2.32 5.87
C GLU A 156 2.95 -2.31 7.40
N ALA A 157 2.64 -1.18 8.04
CA ALA A 157 2.69 -1.05 9.49
C ALA A 157 1.78 -2.06 10.19
N VAL A 158 0.54 -2.21 9.70
CA VAL A 158 -0.42 -3.18 10.24
C VAL A 158 0.06 -4.61 10.00
N ASP A 159 0.53 -4.94 8.80
CA ASP A 159 0.94 -6.31 8.45
C ASP A 159 2.13 -6.77 9.30
N VAL A 160 3.16 -5.93 9.45
CA VAL A 160 4.36 -6.27 10.26
C VAL A 160 4.02 -6.37 11.74
N VAL A 161 3.29 -5.41 12.29
CA VAL A 161 2.93 -5.39 13.72
C VAL A 161 1.96 -6.53 14.05
N ALA A 162 0.97 -6.76 13.19
CA ALA A 162 0.02 -7.85 13.38
C ALA A 162 0.70 -9.23 13.34
N SER A 163 1.66 -9.44 12.44
CA SER A 163 2.42 -10.68 12.39
C SER A 163 3.11 -10.98 13.73
N ARG A 164 3.75 -9.98 14.33
CA ARG A 164 4.39 -10.17 15.64
C ARG A 164 3.38 -10.41 16.77
N ILE A 165 2.24 -9.73 16.77
CA ILE A 165 1.18 -9.95 17.77
C ILE A 165 0.56 -11.33 17.55
N ASP A 166 0.40 -11.78 16.32
CA ASP A 166 -0.12 -13.09 15.96
C ASP A 166 0.77 -14.23 16.51
N GLU A 167 2.09 -14.13 16.34
CA GLU A 167 3.06 -15.04 16.96
C GLU A 167 2.85 -15.12 18.47
N LEU A 168 2.73 -13.98 19.15
CA LEU A 168 2.50 -13.92 20.60
C LEU A 168 1.17 -14.58 21.01
N VAL A 169 0.10 -14.31 20.27
CA VAL A 169 -1.24 -14.81 20.57
C VAL A 169 -1.38 -16.30 20.22
N ASN A 170 -0.94 -16.69 19.03
CA ASN A 170 -1.21 -18.02 18.48
C ASN A 170 -0.11 -19.03 18.75
N ASP A 171 1.17 -18.65 18.79
CA ASP A 171 2.29 -19.55 19.05
C ASP A 171 2.61 -19.61 20.55
N GLU A 172 2.70 -18.44 21.20
CA GLU A 172 3.04 -18.34 22.63
C GLU A 172 1.80 -18.40 23.55
N LYS A 173 0.56 -18.49 22.99
CA LYS A 173 -0.72 -18.63 23.73
C LYS A 173 -1.02 -17.48 24.67
N ILE A 174 -0.60 -16.26 24.30
CA ILE A 174 -0.89 -15.06 25.09
C ILE A 174 -2.37 -14.66 24.96
N ASP A 175 -3.08 -14.64 26.08
CA ASP A 175 -4.53 -14.42 26.16
C ASP A 175 -4.94 -13.14 26.88
N SER A 176 -4.02 -12.53 27.60
CA SER A 176 -4.33 -11.41 28.50
C SER A 176 -3.34 -10.26 28.35
N PRO A 177 -3.75 -9.01 28.66
CA PRO A 177 -2.84 -7.86 28.73
C PRO A 177 -1.69 -8.05 29.73
N LYS A 178 -1.89 -8.88 30.76
CA LYS A 178 -0.84 -9.23 31.74
C LYS A 178 0.29 -10.04 31.08
N GLU A 179 -0.03 -11.00 30.24
CA GLU A 179 0.93 -11.78 29.48
C GLU A 179 1.52 -10.98 28.31
N MET A 180 0.68 -10.14 27.66
CA MET A 180 1.12 -9.27 26.55
C MET A 180 2.12 -8.19 27.00
N ILE A 181 2.50 -8.13 28.28
CA ILE A 181 3.57 -7.24 28.78
C ILE A 181 4.92 -7.49 28.06
N VAL A 182 5.12 -8.67 27.49
CA VAL A 182 6.28 -9.00 26.65
C VAL A 182 6.44 -8.04 25.47
N TRP A 183 5.37 -7.45 24.99
CA TRP A 183 5.40 -6.40 23.98
C TRP A 183 6.21 -5.19 24.41
N LYS A 184 6.07 -4.78 25.67
CA LYS A 184 6.73 -3.58 26.21
C LYS A 184 8.23 -3.79 26.47
N CYS A 185 8.62 -4.93 27.00
CA CYS A 185 9.95 -5.15 27.58
C CYS A 185 10.53 -6.55 27.29
N GLY A 186 9.94 -7.27 26.34
CA GLY A 186 10.38 -8.63 26.03
C GLY A 186 10.16 -9.59 27.21
N TYR A 187 10.82 -10.73 27.14
CA TYR A 187 10.66 -11.79 28.15
C TYR A 187 11.27 -11.46 29.52
N SER A 188 12.08 -10.42 29.63
CA SER A 188 12.62 -9.95 30.91
C SER A 188 11.57 -9.42 31.87
N CYS A 189 10.37 -9.12 31.38
CA CYS A 189 9.22 -8.66 32.21
C CYS A 189 8.35 -9.82 32.74
N GLN A 190 8.71 -11.05 32.51
CA GLN A 190 7.89 -12.20 32.94
C GLN A 190 8.02 -12.52 34.44
N ASP A 191 8.95 -11.88 35.14
CA ASP A 191 9.16 -12.09 36.58
C ASP A 191 7.94 -11.69 37.43
N LEU A 192 7.81 -12.35 38.60
CA LEU A 192 6.63 -12.24 39.48
C LEU A 192 6.43 -10.83 40.05
N ASP A 193 7.52 -10.06 40.23
CA ASP A 193 7.47 -8.71 40.80
C ASP A 193 7.52 -7.63 39.72
N LYS A 194 6.35 -7.40 39.12
CA LYS A 194 6.20 -6.33 38.13
C LYS A 194 6.39 -4.95 38.72
N THR A 195 7.20 -4.12 38.06
CA THR A 195 7.40 -2.72 38.41
C THR A 195 6.09 -1.90 38.31
N ALA A 196 6.04 -0.73 38.95
CA ALA A 196 4.90 0.18 38.83
C ALA A 196 4.61 0.58 37.38
N SER A 197 5.66 0.71 36.55
CA SER A 197 5.54 1.03 35.12
C SER A 197 4.89 -0.11 34.32
N GLU A 198 5.22 -1.37 34.64
CA GLU A 198 4.63 -2.55 33.99
C GLU A 198 3.17 -2.75 34.40
N LYS A 199 2.87 -2.63 35.70
CA LYS A 199 1.49 -2.67 36.23
C LYS A 199 0.63 -1.61 35.56
N LYS A 200 1.16 -0.39 35.41
CA LYS A 200 0.45 0.69 34.72
C LYS A 200 0.22 0.37 33.26
N TRP A 201 1.23 -0.17 32.55
CA TRP A 201 1.10 -0.54 31.13
C TRP A 201 -0.01 -1.58 30.95
N ILE A 202 0.01 -2.65 31.76
CA ILE A 202 -1.00 -3.71 31.74
C ILE A 202 -2.40 -3.12 31.93
N SER A 203 -2.58 -2.29 32.96
CA SER A 203 -3.87 -1.66 33.24
C SER A 203 -4.36 -0.77 32.10
N ASP A 204 -3.47 0.04 31.52
CA ASP A 204 -3.82 0.96 30.42
C ASP A 204 -4.22 0.18 29.15
N VAL A 205 -3.59 -0.96 28.85
CA VAL A 205 -3.95 -1.84 27.73
C VAL A 205 -5.26 -2.57 28.02
N ASP A 206 -5.45 -3.07 29.24
CA ASP A 206 -6.65 -3.81 29.63
C ASP A 206 -7.93 -2.99 29.51
N ILE A 207 -7.89 -1.68 29.78
CA ILE A 207 -9.05 -0.78 29.63
C ILE A 207 -9.67 -0.89 28.23
N TYR A 208 -8.84 -1.03 27.18
CA TYR A 208 -9.31 -1.09 25.79
C TYR A 208 -9.47 -2.51 25.26
N TYR A 209 -8.62 -3.43 25.69
CA TYR A 209 -8.77 -4.85 25.36
C TYR A 209 -10.09 -5.41 25.90
N SER A 210 -10.43 -5.15 27.17
CA SER A 210 -11.68 -5.59 27.80
C SER A 210 -12.93 -5.06 27.12
N LYS A 211 -12.89 -3.88 26.46
CA LYS A 211 -14.01 -3.36 25.67
C LYS A 211 -14.25 -4.13 24.37
N LEU A 212 -13.28 -4.93 23.92
CA LEU A 212 -13.33 -5.72 22.69
C LEU A 212 -13.44 -7.22 22.99
N LYS A 213 -13.01 -7.67 24.17
CA LYS A 213 -12.98 -9.08 24.57
C LYS A 213 -14.31 -9.81 24.40
N GLY A 214 -15.43 -9.12 24.62
CA GLY A 214 -16.78 -9.70 24.47
C GLY A 214 -17.19 -10.01 23.02
N TYR A 215 -16.34 -9.68 22.04
CA TYR A 215 -16.56 -9.93 20.60
C TYR A 215 -15.57 -10.95 20.01
N LEU A 216 -14.69 -11.54 20.84
CA LEU A 216 -13.70 -12.54 20.46
C LEU A 216 -14.27 -13.94 20.35
#